data_6a5da981be9bfb98e24f62f09871af44
#
_entry.id   6a5da981be9bfb98e24f62f09871af44
#
_cell.length_a   1.000
_cell.length_b   1.000
_cell.length_c   1.000
_cell.angle_alpha   90.00
_cell.angle_beta   90.00
_cell.angle_gamma   90.00
#
_symmetry.space_group_name_H-M   'P 1'
#
loop_
_entity.id
_entity.type
_entity.pdbx_description
1 polymer ?
#
loop_
_entity_poly.entity_id
_entity_poly.type
_entity_poly.pdbx_seq_one_letter_code
_entity_poly.pdbx_strand_id
1 'polypeptide(L)'
;GTSRSSVAYLIEVLLRISEELDDELAQLGPLGRRARTRRVAELTGNPPPLPDFSRFADRFRPDPNSPDGDLRAAYFLAYVAGACEYLPPGELAARVAEGRDVVSAMFVTPYPPGFPILVPGQVVTTDILAFMSALDTREIHGYLPEYGFRVFTEEALRGD
;
A
#
# COMPACT_ATOMS: atom_id res chain seq x y z
N GLY A 1 5.64 -20.50 22.83
CA GLY A 1 7.03 -20.13 23.14
C GLY A 1 7.97 -20.55 22.03
N THR A 2 9.01 -19.78 21.79
CA THR A 2 10.02 -20.06 20.76
C THR A 2 10.86 -21.27 21.23
N SER A 3 10.83 -22.37 20.47
CA SER A 3 11.66 -23.54 20.76
C SER A 3 13.05 -23.42 20.10
N ARG A 4 14.03 -24.20 20.59
CA ARG A 4 15.36 -24.28 19.94
C ARG A 4 15.25 -24.74 18.48
N SER A 5 14.32 -25.63 18.16
CA SER A 5 14.08 -26.09 16.81
C SER A 5 13.50 -24.99 15.92
N SER A 6 12.64 -24.12 16.44
CA SER A 6 12.13 -22.96 15.69
C SER A 6 13.22 -21.95 15.37
N VAL A 7 14.16 -21.74 16.30
CA VAL A 7 15.31 -20.83 16.08
C VAL A 7 16.27 -21.44 15.05
N ALA A 8 16.57 -22.74 15.16
CA ALA A 8 17.42 -23.42 14.20
C ALA A 8 16.83 -23.39 12.78
N TYR A 9 15.53 -23.65 12.67
CA TYR A 9 14.82 -23.55 11.38
C TYR A 9 14.87 -22.13 10.80
N LEU A 10 14.65 -21.10 11.64
CA LEU A 10 14.75 -19.72 11.18
C LEU A 10 16.15 -19.39 10.65
N ILE A 11 17.19 -19.81 11.35
CA ILE A 11 18.59 -19.62 10.91
C ILE A 11 18.83 -20.32 9.56
N GLU A 12 18.37 -21.57 9.42
CA GLU A 12 18.50 -22.32 8.16
C GLU A 12 17.80 -21.61 7.00
N VAL A 13 16.59 -21.11 7.23
CA VAL A 13 15.83 -20.35 6.20
C VAL A 13 16.55 -19.06 5.82
N LEU A 14 17.06 -18.30 6.80
CA LEU A 14 17.82 -17.08 6.54
C LEU A 14 19.11 -17.33 5.76
N LEU A 15 19.82 -18.41 6.06
CA LEU A 15 21.02 -18.80 5.31
C LEU A 15 20.67 -19.16 3.86
N ARG A 16 19.60 -19.93 3.65
CA ARG A 16 19.13 -20.28 2.32
C ARG A 16 18.74 -19.03 1.51
N ILE A 17 17.99 -18.08 2.10
CA ILE A 17 17.65 -16.82 1.46
C ILE A 17 18.92 -16.04 1.08
N SER A 18 19.92 -16.01 1.96
CA SER A 18 21.21 -15.36 1.68
C SER A 18 21.92 -15.99 0.48
N GLU A 19 21.98 -17.33 0.42
CA GLU A 19 22.58 -18.06 -0.71
C GLU A 19 21.83 -17.80 -2.03
N GLU A 20 20.47 -17.84 -2.01
CA GLU A 20 19.66 -17.54 -3.19
C GLU A 20 19.89 -16.11 -3.69
N LEU A 21 19.98 -15.13 -2.77
CA LEU A 21 20.28 -13.74 -3.11
C LEU A 21 21.69 -13.56 -3.69
N ASP A 22 22.68 -14.27 -3.15
CA ASP A 22 24.04 -14.24 -3.67
C ASP A 22 24.12 -14.83 -5.07
N ASP A 23 23.39 -15.92 -5.33
CA ASP A 23 23.27 -16.54 -6.64
C ASP A 23 22.58 -15.60 -7.65
N GLU A 24 21.48 -14.97 -7.27
CA GLU A 24 20.83 -13.97 -8.10
C GLU A 24 21.77 -12.79 -8.43
N LEU A 25 22.51 -12.31 -7.42
CA LEU A 25 23.51 -11.24 -7.59
C LEU A 25 24.66 -11.67 -8.53
N ALA A 26 25.09 -12.93 -8.45
CA ALA A 26 26.12 -13.45 -9.33
C ALA A 26 25.66 -13.51 -10.80
N GLN A 27 24.37 -13.77 -11.02
CA GLN A 27 23.78 -13.80 -12.36
C GLN A 27 23.57 -12.40 -12.96
N LEU A 28 23.53 -11.34 -12.14
CA LEU A 28 23.42 -9.98 -12.64
C LEU A 28 24.72 -9.55 -13.33
N GLY A 29 24.61 -9.03 -14.55
CA GLY A 29 25.73 -8.37 -15.21
C GLY A 29 26.18 -7.10 -14.46
N PRO A 30 27.32 -6.49 -14.84
CA PRO A 30 27.88 -5.33 -14.15
C PRO A 30 26.90 -4.15 -14.01
N LEU A 31 26.08 -3.92 -15.03
CA LEU A 31 25.04 -2.86 -14.99
C LEU A 31 23.93 -3.18 -14.01
N GLY A 32 23.47 -4.42 -13.97
CA GLY A 32 22.43 -4.87 -13.03
C GLY A 32 22.88 -4.76 -11.57
N ARG A 33 24.12 -5.17 -11.29
CA ARG A 33 24.74 -5.02 -9.95
C ARG A 33 24.81 -3.56 -9.51
N ARG A 34 25.27 -2.66 -10.39
CA ARG A 34 25.33 -1.21 -10.10
C ARG A 34 23.94 -0.63 -9.85
N ALA A 35 22.95 -0.98 -10.66
CA ALA A 35 21.58 -0.52 -10.50
C ALA A 35 21.01 -0.98 -9.14
N ARG A 36 21.20 -2.25 -8.77
CA ARG A 36 20.77 -2.79 -7.47
C ARG A 36 21.49 -2.10 -6.30
N THR A 37 22.82 -1.96 -6.36
CA THR A 37 23.58 -1.28 -5.30
C THR A 37 23.08 0.16 -5.08
N ARG A 38 22.87 0.90 -6.16
CA ARG A 38 22.31 2.26 -6.09
C ARG A 38 20.94 2.25 -5.45
N ARG A 39 20.05 1.34 -5.86
CA ARG A 39 18.70 1.25 -5.30
C ARG A 39 18.70 0.90 -3.82
N VAL A 40 19.51 -0.07 -3.41
CA VAL A 40 19.66 -0.39 -1.98
C VAL A 40 20.18 0.81 -1.20
N ALA A 41 21.16 1.53 -1.72
CA ALA A 41 21.70 2.74 -1.08
C ALA A 41 20.64 3.85 -0.98
N GLU A 42 19.81 4.05 -2.00
CA GLU A 42 18.71 5.02 -1.99
C GLU A 42 17.66 4.64 -0.93
N LEU A 43 17.23 3.36 -0.88
CA LEU A 43 16.22 2.88 0.07
C LEU A 43 16.72 2.88 1.53
N THR A 44 18.00 2.61 1.77
CA THR A 44 18.58 2.55 3.12
C THR A 44 19.09 3.90 3.61
N GLY A 45 19.59 4.74 2.69
CA GLY A 45 20.15 6.05 3.03
C GLY A 45 19.12 7.17 3.10
N ASN A 46 18.02 7.04 2.36
CA ASN A 46 16.94 8.03 2.32
C ASN A 46 15.59 7.30 2.16
N PRO A 47 15.15 6.55 3.17
CA PRO A 47 13.86 5.87 3.08
C PRO A 47 12.74 6.90 2.89
N PRO A 48 11.69 6.57 2.12
CA PRO A 48 10.56 7.46 1.98
C PRO A 48 9.93 7.71 3.36
N PRO A 49 9.59 8.98 3.69
CA PRO A 49 8.93 9.28 4.95
C PRO A 49 7.61 8.50 5.04
N LEU A 50 7.29 8.00 6.22
CA LEU A 50 5.99 7.38 6.46
C LEU A 50 4.90 8.44 6.36
N PRO A 51 3.92 8.29 5.49
CA PRO A 51 2.79 9.20 5.42
C PRO A 51 1.87 9.03 6.63
N ASP A 52 1.00 10.01 6.84
CA ASP A 52 -0.10 9.87 7.79
C ASP A 52 -1.17 8.95 7.19
N PHE A 53 -1.32 7.77 7.79
CA PHE A 53 -2.32 6.78 7.43
C PHE A 53 -3.60 6.88 8.26
N SER A 54 -3.73 7.85 9.16
CA SER A 54 -4.86 7.93 10.10
C SER A 54 -6.11 8.62 9.53
N ARG A 55 -5.99 9.29 8.36
CA ARG A 55 -7.08 10.09 7.82
C ARG A 55 -8.16 9.23 7.19
N PHE A 56 -9.31 9.18 7.85
CA PHE A 56 -10.56 8.62 7.30
C PHE A 56 -11.47 9.73 6.75
N ALA A 57 -12.28 9.39 5.76
CA ALA A 57 -13.33 10.28 5.26
C ALA A 57 -14.37 10.54 6.37
N ASP A 58 -14.95 11.75 6.39
CA ASP A 58 -15.88 12.17 7.46
C ASP A 58 -17.08 11.22 7.60
N ARG A 59 -17.56 10.66 6.48
CA ARG A 59 -18.62 9.64 6.50
C ARG A 59 -18.29 8.43 7.39
N PHE A 60 -17.03 8.08 7.52
CA PHE A 60 -16.56 6.91 8.26
C PHE A 60 -15.90 7.29 9.59
N ARG A 61 -16.13 8.51 10.06
CA ARG A 61 -15.65 8.99 11.37
C ARG A 61 -16.84 9.17 12.31
N PRO A 62 -17.12 8.18 13.17
CA PRO A 62 -18.25 8.24 14.10
C PRO A 62 -18.13 9.38 15.12
N ASP A 63 -16.89 9.76 15.46
CA ASP A 63 -16.56 10.92 16.30
C ASP A 63 -15.60 11.85 15.53
N PRO A 64 -16.03 13.08 15.18
CA PRO A 64 -15.17 14.05 14.50
C PRO A 64 -13.89 14.42 15.27
N ASN A 65 -13.88 14.22 16.59
CA ASN A 65 -12.74 14.53 17.45
C ASN A 65 -11.77 13.35 17.63
N SER A 66 -12.15 12.16 17.13
CA SER A 66 -11.28 10.98 17.15
C SER A 66 -10.63 10.78 15.77
N PRO A 67 -9.35 10.38 15.71
CA PRO A 67 -8.72 9.92 14.48
C PRO A 67 -9.28 8.58 14.01
N ASP A 68 -10.02 7.87 14.86
CA ASP A 68 -10.51 6.52 14.58
C ASP A 68 -11.56 6.53 13.47
N GLY A 69 -11.37 5.67 12.48
CA GLY A 69 -12.30 5.46 11.39
C GLY A 69 -13.13 4.18 11.58
N ASP A 70 -14.39 4.22 11.14
CA ASP A 70 -15.24 3.03 11.08
C ASP A 70 -14.92 2.22 9.81
N LEU A 71 -13.83 1.47 9.89
CA LEU A 71 -13.40 0.53 8.83
C LEU A 71 -14.53 -0.46 8.47
N ARG A 72 -15.33 -0.89 9.46
CA ARG A 72 -16.39 -1.86 9.24
C ARG A 72 -17.51 -1.28 8.39
N ALA A 73 -17.95 -0.06 8.71
CA ALA A 73 -18.97 0.63 7.90
C ALA A 73 -18.47 0.84 6.47
N ALA A 74 -17.23 1.30 6.28
CA ALA A 74 -16.63 1.46 4.97
C ALA A 74 -16.54 0.13 4.21
N TYR A 75 -16.10 -0.94 4.86
CA TYR A 75 -16.00 -2.26 4.25
C TYR A 75 -17.35 -2.74 3.73
N PHE A 76 -18.43 -2.64 4.51
CA PHE A 76 -19.74 -3.07 4.07
C PHE A 76 -20.34 -2.16 2.99
N LEU A 77 -20.12 -0.84 3.06
CA LEU A 77 -20.56 0.07 1.99
C LEU A 77 -19.91 -0.27 0.65
N ALA A 78 -18.67 -0.73 0.64
CA ALA A 78 -17.98 -1.13 -0.57
C ALA A 78 -18.67 -2.27 -1.36
N TYR A 79 -19.57 -3.03 -0.74
CA TYR A 79 -20.36 -4.06 -1.41
C TYR A 79 -21.72 -3.56 -1.91
N VAL A 80 -22.10 -2.34 -1.63
CA VAL A 80 -23.34 -1.76 -2.14
C VAL A 80 -23.16 -1.42 -3.63
N ALA A 81 -24.14 -1.82 -4.45
CA ALA A 81 -24.12 -1.54 -5.88
C ALA A 81 -24.07 -0.03 -6.14
N GLY A 82 -23.16 0.41 -7.00
CA GLY A 82 -22.99 1.83 -7.36
C GLY A 82 -22.19 2.67 -6.35
N ALA A 83 -21.82 2.11 -5.18
CA ALA A 83 -21.07 2.85 -4.18
C ALA A 83 -19.60 3.07 -4.53
N CYS A 84 -19.07 2.33 -5.52
CA CYS A 84 -17.66 2.36 -5.86
C CYS A 84 -17.45 2.53 -7.35
N GLU A 85 -16.32 3.15 -7.69
CA GLU A 85 -15.77 3.24 -9.04
C GLU A 85 -14.32 2.77 -9.06
N TYR A 86 -13.76 2.56 -10.25
CA TYR A 86 -12.34 2.26 -10.43
C TYR A 86 -11.64 3.45 -11.06
N LEU A 87 -10.50 3.84 -10.50
CA LEU A 87 -9.67 4.93 -11.00
C LEU A 87 -8.29 4.41 -11.41
N PRO A 88 -7.89 4.58 -12.67
CA PRO A 88 -6.53 4.37 -13.09
C PRO A 88 -5.55 5.24 -12.27
N PRO A 89 -4.28 4.80 -12.07
CA PRO A 89 -3.33 5.51 -11.21
C PRO A 89 -3.14 6.99 -11.57
N GLY A 90 -3.10 7.31 -12.88
CA GLY A 90 -2.95 8.69 -13.35
C GLY A 90 -4.16 9.57 -13.01
N GLU A 91 -5.36 9.04 -13.12
CA GLU A 91 -6.59 9.75 -12.76
C GLU A 91 -6.72 9.90 -11.24
N LEU A 92 -6.39 8.85 -10.49
CA LEU A 92 -6.32 8.90 -9.04
C LEU A 92 -5.39 10.03 -8.57
N ALA A 93 -4.16 10.07 -9.10
CA ALA A 93 -3.18 11.08 -8.75
C ALA A 93 -3.65 12.51 -9.12
N ALA A 94 -4.30 12.67 -10.28
CA ALA A 94 -4.85 13.96 -10.70
C ALA A 94 -5.95 14.44 -9.75
N ARG A 95 -6.92 13.59 -9.40
CA ARG A 95 -8.01 13.95 -8.46
C ARG A 95 -7.46 14.33 -7.08
N VAL A 96 -6.47 13.59 -6.58
CA VAL A 96 -5.82 13.91 -5.30
C VAL A 96 -5.06 15.24 -5.38
N ALA A 97 -4.36 15.51 -6.48
CA ALA A 97 -3.65 16.78 -6.69
C ALA A 97 -4.60 17.99 -6.82
N GLU A 98 -5.81 17.79 -7.33
CA GLU A 98 -6.88 18.81 -7.38
C GLU A 98 -7.50 19.08 -6.00
N GLY A 99 -7.07 18.38 -4.95
CA GLY A 99 -7.59 18.52 -3.60
C GLY A 99 -8.94 17.82 -3.37
N ARG A 100 -9.34 16.92 -4.26
CA ARG A 100 -10.55 16.10 -4.08
C ARG A 100 -10.27 14.97 -3.08
N ASP A 101 -11.18 14.75 -2.17
CA ASP A 101 -11.10 13.59 -1.28
C ASP A 101 -11.41 12.31 -2.08
N VAL A 102 -10.35 11.56 -2.35
CA VAL A 102 -10.45 10.22 -2.93
C VAL A 102 -10.34 9.22 -1.80
N VAL A 103 -11.35 8.36 -1.65
CA VAL A 103 -11.46 7.45 -0.50
C VAL A 103 -11.38 6.01 -0.95
N SER A 104 -10.42 5.27 -0.40
CA SER A 104 -10.24 3.86 -0.72
C SER A 104 -11.46 3.02 -0.34
N ALA A 105 -11.88 2.14 -1.23
CA ALA A 105 -12.93 1.16 -0.98
C ALA A 105 -12.36 -0.28 -0.83
N MET A 106 -11.04 -0.42 -0.83
CA MET A 106 -10.35 -1.71 -0.72
C MET A 106 -9.14 -1.63 0.21
N PHE A 107 -8.72 -2.81 0.66
CA PHE A 107 -7.38 -2.99 1.21
C PHE A 107 -6.39 -3.00 0.05
N VAL A 108 -5.42 -2.07 0.07
CA VAL A 108 -4.32 -2.06 -0.88
C VAL A 108 -3.05 -2.48 -0.15
N THR A 109 -2.54 -3.64 -0.52
CA THR A 109 -1.47 -4.32 0.21
C THR A 109 -0.32 -4.62 -0.73
N PRO A 110 0.78 -3.85 -0.70
CA PRO A 110 1.98 -4.20 -1.42
C PRO A 110 2.65 -5.43 -0.78
N TYR A 111 3.21 -6.29 -1.62
CA TYR A 111 3.89 -7.48 -1.16
C TYR A 111 5.30 -7.58 -1.76
N PRO A 112 6.35 -7.62 -0.97
CA PRO A 112 6.42 -7.40 0.47
C PRO A 112 6.13 -5.95 0.89
N PRO A 113 5.79 -5.64 2.14
CA PRO A 113 5.83 -6.47 3.35
C PRO A 113 4.52 -7.20 3.68
N GLY A 114 3.44 -7.02 2.91
CA GLY A 114 2.19 -7.73 3.12
C GLY A 114 1.27 -7.12 4.18
N PHE A 115 1.44 -5.84 4.54
CA PHE A 115 0.44 -5.12 5.34
C PHE A 115 -0.27 -4.05 4.50
N PRO A 116 -1.54 -3.75 4.78
CA PRO A 116 -2.29 -2.75 4.04
C PRO A 116 -1.72 -1.34 4.24
N ILE A 117 -1.49 -0.62 3.14
CA ILE A 117 -1.17 0.81 3.15
C ILE A 117 -2.40 1.68 2.88
N LEU A 118 -3.45 1.09 2.35
CA LEU A 118 -4.77 1.70 2.28
C LEU A 118 -5.78 0.68 2.77
N VAL A 119 -6.77 1.17 3.50
CA VAL A 119 -7.92 0.39 3.97
C VAL A 119 -9.22 1.06 3.54
N PRO A 120 -10.36 0.34 3.49
CA PRO A 120 -11.64 0.96 3.18
C PRO A 120 -11.97 2.12 4.11
N GLY A 121 -12.40 3.24 3.54
CA GLY A 121 -12.73 4.46 4.27
C GLY A 121 -11.59 5.46 4.45
N GLN A 122 -10.37 5.08 4.15
CA GLN A 122 -9.19 5.93 4.28
C GLN A 122 -9.05 6.88 3.09
N VAL A 123 -8.71 8.13 3.36
CA VAL A 123 -8.45 9.15 2.33
C VAL A 123 -7.07 8.93 1.72
N VAL A 124 -7.02 8.87 0.41
CA VAL A 124 -5.76 8.79 -0.35
C VAL A 124 -5.14 10.17 -0.41
N THR A 125 -3.90 10.31 0.05
CA THR A 125 -3.15 11.56 0.03
C THR A 125 -1.99 11.51 -0.96
N THR A 126 -1.45 12.67 -1.33
CA THR A 126 -0.24 12.78 -2.17
C THR A 126 0.93 12.05 -1.53
N ASP A 127 1.06 12.09 -0.19
CA ASP A 127 2.15 11.45 0.53
C ASP A 127 2.03 9.93 0.49
N ILE A 128 0.80 9.40 0.60
CA ILE A 128 0.53 7.96 0.44
C ILE A 128 0.90 7.50 -0.98
N LEU A 129 0.53 8.27 -2.02
CA LEU A 129 0.88 7.94 -3.39
C LEU A 129 2.39 8.00 -3.64
N ALA A 130 3.07 9.00 -3.09
CA ALA A 130 4.52 9.11 -3.15
C ALA A 130 5.22 7.95 -2.45
N PHE A 131 4.72 7.57 -1.27
CA PHE A 131 5.22 6.42 -0.51
C PHE A 131 5.05 5.12 -1.30
N MET A 132 3.86 4.86 -1.87
CA MET A 132 3.60 3.69 -2.70
C MET A 132 4.55 3.62 -3.90
N SER A 133 4.76 4.75 -4.58
CA SER A 133 5.68 4.82 -5.73
C SER A 133 7.13 4.55 -5.31
N ALA A 134 7.55 5.03 -4.13
CA ALA A 134 8.89 4.83 -3.62
C ALA A 134 9.18 3.39 -3.21
N LEU A 135 8.17 2.62 -2.77
CA LEU A 135 8.32 1.20 -2.43
C LEU A 135 8.70 0.35 -3.65
N ASP A 136 8.31 0.77 -4.88
CA ASP A 136 8.60 0.04 -6.14
C ASP A 136 8.22 -1.44 -6.07
N THR A 137 7.07 -1.71 -5.48
CA THR A 137 6.58 -3.07 -5.27
C THR A 137 5.86 -3.55 -6.52
N ARG A 138 6.21 -4.74 -7.00
CA ARG A 138 5.61 -5.30 -8.23
C ARG A 138 4.28 -5.98 -7.97
N GLU A 139 4.11 -6.56 -6.79
CA GLU A 139 2.90 -7.26 -6.39
C GLU A 139 2.11 -6.38 -5.42
N ILE A 140 0.91 -5.95 -5.85
CA ILE A 140 0.01 -5.13 -5.04
C ILE A 140 -1.36 -5.79 -5.07
N HIS A 141 -1.80 -6.29 -3.91
CA HIS A 141 -3.15 -6.80 -3.73
C HIS A 141 -4.14 -5.65 -3.53
N GLY A 142 -5.36 -5.80 -4.06
CA GLY A 142 -6.38 -4.75 -4.02
C GLY A 142 -6.21 -3.67 -5.09
N TYR A 143 -5.28 -3.86 -6.00
CA TYR A 143 -5.09 -3.08 -7.20
C TYR A 143 -5.26 -3.98 -8.42
N LEU A 144 -6.08 -3.57 -9.37
CA LEU A 144 -6.28 -4.28 -10.62
C LEU A 144 -5.62 -3.47 -11.76
N PRO A 145 -4.53 -3.96 -12.39
CA PRO A 145 -3.80 -3.20 -13.42
C PRO A 145 -4.68 -2.68 -14.56
N GLU A 146 -5.74 -3.42 -14.90
CA GLU A 146 -6.68 -3.09 -15.98
C GLU A 146 -7.67 -2.00 -15.61
N TYR A 147 -8.04 -1.89 -14.32
CA TYR A 147 -9.09 -0.98 -13.83
C TYR A 147 -8.54 0.10 -12.90
N GLY A 148 -7.46 -0.17 -12.19
CA GLY A 148 -6.88 0.73 -11.21
C GLY A 148 -7.30 0.46 -9.77
N PHE A 149 -7.41 1.53 -9.00
CA PHE A 149 -7.81 1.51 -7.60
C PHE A 149 -9.33 1.60 -7.46
N ARG A 150 -9.89 0.75 -6.61
CA ARG A 150 -11.30 0.85 -6.26
C ARG A 150 -11.51 1.87 -5.17
N VAL A 151 -12.32 2.87 -5.45
CA VAL A 151 -12.60 4.00 -4.56
C VAL A 151 -14.10 4.19 -4.40
N PHE A 152 -14.51 4.88 -3.34
CA PHE A 152 -15.92 5.28 -3.19
C PHE A 152 -16.27 6.40 -4.14
N THR A 153 -17.51 6.37 -4.68
CA THR A 153 -18.06 7.48 -5.45
C THR A 153 -18.36 8.66 -4.53
N GLU A 154 -18.39 9.88 -5.08
CA GLU A 154 -18.76 11.07 -4.31
C GLU A 154 -20.18 10.98 -3.73
N GLU A 155 -21.12 10.37 -4.48
CA GLU A 155 -22.49 10.13 -4.06
C GLU A 155 -22.51 9.22 -2.82
N ALA A 156 -21.79 8.11 -2.87
CA ALA A 156 -21.67 7.20 -1.73
C ALA A 156 -21.06 7.87 -0.50
N LEU A 157 -20.14 8.82 -0.68
CA LEU A 157 -19.53 9.55 0.44
C LEU A 157 -20.47 10.60 1.05
N ARG A 158 -21.39 11.19 0.28
CA ARG A 158 -22.38 12.14 0.80
C ARG A 158 -23.50 11.48 1.61
N GLY A 159 -23.77 10.21 1.33
CA GLY A 159 -24.79 9.47 2.06
C GLY A 159 -26.22 9.64 1.56
N ASP A 160 -26.36 10.05 0.30
CA ASP A 160 -27.64 10.19 -0.38
C ASP A 160 -28.15 8.82 -0.88
#